data_15469bcba9448773d78099bcb54e88e8
#
_entry.id   15469bcba9448773d78099bcb54e88e8
#
_cell.length_a   1.000
_cell.length_b   1.000
_cell.length_c   1.000
_cell.angle_alpha   90.00
_cell.angle_beta   90.00
_cell.angle_gamma   90.00
#
_symmetry.space_group_name_H-M   'P 1'
#
loop_
_entity.id
_entity.type
_entity.pdbx_description
1 polymer ?
#
loop_
_entity_poly.entity_id
_entity_poly.type
_entity_poly.pdbx_seq_one_letter_code
_entity_poly.pdbx_strand_id
1 'polypeptide(L)'
;MKRAFNVENPDFKLSPLTGMTRQHYIEMAKYLLERAFTHIDSINDPLTFPPVPGKTYPQPDDPDWRYRSLEFEALERTFTLAGPLIHVDPEVEIKGIKLRDYYSLQLYHALTPGHPNSLPLPEDLPDSTYQFTCEFGGLFKTLLLMPETIWTHYTEEQKNEMVVTISKWAHHRTTQNNWRIFNIVTLSFLKKYGYEIDDELLKSHLLWVASYHSGNGWYLEQTYNYYSISLFIVYTT
;
A
#
# COMPACT_ATOMS: atom_id res chain seq x y z
N MET A 1 30.33 -2.53 4.83
CA MET A 1 29.04 -2.65 5.53
C MET A 1 28.37 -1.28 5.50
N LYS A 2 27.18 -1.11 4.85
CA LYS A 2 26.49 0.18 4.79
C LYS A 2 25.94 0.46 6.21
N ARG A 3 26.14 1.68 6.71
CA ARG A 3 25.70 2.06 8.07
C ARG A 3 24.18 1.89 8.21
N ALA A 4 23.74 1.40 9.35
CA ALA A 4 22.33 1.49 9.75
C ALA A 4 21.94 2.96 9.96
N PHE A 5 20.64 3.26 9.89
CA PHE A 5 20.15 4.58 10.28
C PHE A 5 20.56 4.86 11.74
N ASN A 6 21.05 6.06 12.00
CA ASN A 6 21.46 6.49 13.32
C ASN A 6 20.61 7.69 13.74
N VAL A 7 20.10 7.66 14.98
CA VAL A 7 19.36 8.79 15.57
C VAL A 7 20.37 9.76 16.15
N GLU A 8 20.57 10.89 15.48
CA GLU A 8 21.44 11.97 15.97
C GLU A 8 20.69 12.87 16.93
N ASN A 9 21.34 13.25 18.04
CA ASN A 9 20.76 14.11 19.06
C ASN A 9 19.37 13.64 19.57
N PRO A 10 19.25 12.41 20.13
CA PRO A 10 17.99 11.89 20.61
C PRO A 10 17.41 12.75 21.74
N ASP A 11 16.08 12.97 21.72
CA ASP A 11 15.35 13.68 22.76
C ASP A 11 14.56 12.71 23.64
N PHE A 12 15.19 12.20 24.67
CA PHE A 12 14.54 11.29 25.63
C PHE A 12 13.52 11.96 26.56
N LYS A 13 13.43 13.31 26.58
CA LYS A 13 12.36 14.01 27.28
C LYS A 13 11.06 13.93 26.48
N LEU A 14 11.14 14.09 25.15
CA LEU A 14 10.00 13.99 24.25
C LEU A 14 9.59 12.52 24.03
N SER A 15 10.56 11.63 23.81
CA SER A 15 10.33 10.21 23.53
C SER A 15 11.21 9.34 24.44
N PRO A 16 10.73 8.99 25.65
CA PRO A 16 11.55 8.34 26.68
C PRO A 16 12.16 6.99 26.29
N LEU A 17 11.52 6.26 25.35
CA LEU A 17 11.98 4.92 24.94
C LEU A 17 12.95 4.96 23.77
N THR A 18 12.74 5.84 22.80
CA THR A 18 13.50 5.84 21.53
C THR A 18 14.38 7.08 21.35
N GLY A 19 14.05 8.18 22.03
CA GLY A 19 14.64 9.49 21.78
C GLY A 19 14.27 10.09 20.41
N MET A 20 13.44 9.40 19.61
CA MET A 20 13.09 9.85 18.26
C MET A 20 12.06 10.97 18.29
N THR A 21 12.35 12.03 17.56
CA THR A 21 11.43 13.14 17.27
C THR A 21 10.77 12.91 15.91
N ARG A 22 9.77 13.74 15.56
CA ARG A 22 9.17 13.74 14.22
C ARG A 22 10.23 13.90 13.12
N GLN A 23 11.23 14.74 13.33
CA GLN A 23 12.32 14.94 12.37
C GLN A 23 13.10 13.65 12.13
N HIS A 24 13.41 12.89 13.15
CA HIS A 24 14.08 11.59 13.01
C HIS A 24 13.25 10.59 12.18
N TYR A 25 11.92 10.57 12.33
CA TYR A 25 11.05 9.73 11.49
C TYR A 25 11.05 10.18 10.02
N ILE A 26 11.07 11.48 9.74
CA ILE A 26 11.21 12.02 8.38
C ILE A 26 12.55 11.59 7.76
N GLU A 27 13.64 11.74 8.50
CA GLU A 27 14.98 11.35 8.05
C GLU A 27 15.11 9.85 7.84
N MET A 28 14.51 9.05 8.72
CA MET A 28 14.47 7.59 8.57
C MET A 28 13.67 7.16 7.33
N ALA A 29 12.52 7.80 7.08
CA ALA A 29 11.73 7.54 5.88
C ALA A 29 12.51 7.88 4.60
N LYS A 30 13.18 9.04 4.55
CA LYS A 30 14.06 9.42 3.44
C LYS A 30 15.21 8.41 3.27
N TYR A 31 15.86 8.02 4.35
CA TYR A 31 16.94 7.01 4.33
C TYR A 31 16.48 5.68 3.74
N LEU A 32 15.29 5.21 4.11
CA LEU A 32 14.73 3.96 3.58
C LEU A 32 14.39 4.08 2.09
N LEU A 33 13.77 5.19 1.70
CA LEU A 33 13.45 5.46 0.29
C LEU A 33 14.71 5.62 -0.57
N GLU A 34 15.77 6.26 -0.08
CA GLU A 34 17.06 6.33 -0.78
C GLU A 34 17.61 4.94 -1.11
N ARG A 35 17.39 3.96 -0.22
CA ARG A 35 17.80 2.58 -0.47
C ARG A 35 16.94 1.90 -1.53
N ALA A 36 15.63 2.08 -1.46
CA ALA A 36 14.71 1.57 -2.47
C ALA A 36 15.02 2.16 -3.85
N PHE A 37 15.22 3.47 -3.93
CA PHE A 37 15.51 4.20 -5.16
C PHE A 37 16.93 3.96 -5.73
N THR A 38 17.74 3.10 -5.10
CA THR A 38 18.96 2.58 -5.76
C THR A 38 18.66 1.52 -6.82
N HIS A 39 17.43 1.06 -6.92
CA HIS A 39 16.98 0.01 -7.84
C HIS A 39 16.22 0.55 -9.05
N ILE A 40 16.19 1.87 -9.24
CA ILE A 40 15.63 2.54 -10.41
C ILE A 40 16.62 3.56 -10.95
N ASP A 41 16.63 3.77 -12.25
CA ASP A 41 17.48 4.75 -12.92
C ASP A 41 16.67 5.95 -13.44
N SER A 42 15.37 5.76 -13.67
CA SER A 42 14.45 6.81 -14.14
C SER A 42 13.07 6.75 -13.52
N ILE A 43 12.29 7.81 -13.70
CA ILE A 43 10.88 7.88 -13.27
C ILE A 43 10.00 6.80 -13.93
N ASN A 44 10.41 6.27 -15.10
CA ASN A 44 9.65 5.27 -15.85
C ASN A 44 9.89 3.84 -15.36
N ASP A 45 10.94 3.63 -14.55
CA ASP A 45 11.30 2.29 -14.10
C ASP A 45 10.37 1.84 -12.95
N PRO A 46 9.76 0.65 -13.03
CA PRO A 46 9.07 0.09 -11.89
C PRO A 46 10.07 -0.23 -10.78
N LEU A 47 9.65 -0.03 -9.54
CA LEU A 47 10.48 -0.38 -8.40
C LEU A 47 10.52 -1.89 -8.23
N THR A 48 11.70 -2.47 -8.40
CA THR A 48 11.95 -3.89 -8.22
C THR A 48 13.14 -4.12 -7.30
N PHE A 49 13.07 -5.16 -6.48
CA PHE A 49 14.20 -5.58 -5.66
C PHE A 49 14.82 -6.85 -6.24
N PRO A 50 16.17 -6.94 -6.30
CA PRO A 50 16.84 -8.12 -6.83
C PRO A 50 16.46 -9.35 -6.00
N PRO A 51 16.05 -10.45 -6.63
CA PRO A 51 15.67 -11.66 -5.91
C PRO A 51 16.92 -12.29 -5.24
N VAL A 52 16.70 -12.86 -4.06
CA VAL A 52 17.71 -13.66 -3.37
C VAL A 52 17.36 -15.13 -3.57
N PRO A 53 18.16 -15.91 -4.32
CA PRO A 53 17.86 -17.30 -4.65
C PRO A 53 17.50 -18.12 -3.41
N GLY A 54 16.38 -18.86 -3.49
CA GLY A 54 15.87 -19.71 -2.41
C GLY A 54 15.32 -18.97 -1.18
N LYS A 55 15.25 -17.62 -1.21
CA LYS A 55 14.77 -16.81 -0.06
C LYS A 55 13.64 -15.84 -0.39
N THR A 56 13.56 -15.37 -1.62
CA THR A 56 12.54 -14.42 -2.05
C THR A 56 11.72 -14.98 -3.19
N TYR A 57 10.52 -14.44 -3.41
CA TYR A 57 9.75 -14.63 -4.62
C TYR A 57 9.87 -13.35 -5.49
N PRO A 58 9.58 -13.42 -6.79
CA PRO A 58 9.31 -14.64 -7.54
C PRO A 58 10.55 -15.51 -7.73
N GLN A 59 10.34 -16.80 -7.92
CA GLN A 59 11.38 -17.72 -8.37
C GLN A 59 11.46 -17.69 -9.91
N PRO A 60 12.56 -18.15 -10.55
CA PRO A 60 12.73 -18.08 -12.00
C PRO A 60 11.60 -18.74 -12.81
N ASP A 61 10.95 -19.77 -12.26
CA ASP A 61 9.86 -20.51 -12.89
C ASP A 61 8.45 -20.00 -12.50
N ASP A 62 8.37 -18.93 -11.71
CA ASP A 62 7.10 -18.36 -11.34
C ASP A 62 6.44 -17.64 -12.54
N PRO A 63 5.11 -17.63 -12.64
CA PRO A 63 4.41 -16.95 -13.72
C PRO A 63 4.54 -15.43 -13.64
N ASP A 64 4.40 -14.74 -14.77
CA ASP A 64 4.59 -13.28 -14.91
C ASP A 64 3.81 -12.44 -13.90
N TRP A 65 2.60 -12.88 -13.53
CA TRP A 65 1.81 -12.13 -12.57
C TRP A 65 2.46 -12.03 -11.18
N ARG A 66 3.35 -12.96 -10.80
CA ARG A 66 4.11 -12.88 -9.55
C ARG A 66 5.16 -11.77 -9.60
N TYR A 67 5.75 -11.52 -10.74
CA TYR A 67 6.65 -10.38 -10.94
C TYR A 67 5.89 -9.06 -10.84
N ARG A 68 4.69 -8.98 -11.44
CA ARG A 68 3.80 -7.82 -11.29
C ARG A 68 3.35 -7.61 -9.85
N SER A 69 3.09 -8.68 -9.11
CA SER A 69 2.77 -8.62 -7.69
C SER A 69 3.93 -8.03 -6.88
N LEU A 70 5.18 -8.47 -7.15
CA LEU A 70 6.37 -7.94 -6.49
C LEU A 70 6.57 -6.44 -6.78
N GLU A 71 6.42 -6.02 -8.04
CA GLU A 71 6.56 -4.62 -8.44
C GLU A 71 5.51 -3.74 -7.73
N PHE A 72 4.27 -4.21 -7.69
CA PHE A 72 3.18 -3.48 -7.02
C PHE A 72 3.34 -3.46 -5.49
N GLU A 73 3.77 -4.56 -4.89
CA GLU A 73 4.10 -4.63 -3.47
C GLU A 73 5.22 -3.64 -3.13
N ALA A 74 6.28 -3.58 -3.94
CA ALA A 74 7.37 -2.64 -3.74
C ALA A 74 6.89 -1.18 -3.85
N LEU A 75 6.04 -0.88 -4.84
CA LEU A 75 5.46 0.45 -5.04
C LEU A 75 4.57 0.85 -3.86
N GLU A 76 3.63 -0.01 -3.45
CA GLU A 76 2.71 0.26 -2.35
C GLU A 76 3.45 0.47 -1.01
N ARG A 77 4.33 -0.46 -0.64
CA ARG A 77 5.03 -0.42 0.64
C ARG A 77 5.94 0.78 0.77
N THR A 78 6.58 1.18 -0.32
CA THR A 78 7.40 2.41 -0.32
C THR A 78 6.53 3.67 -0.38
N PHE A 79 5.35 3.64 -1.03
CA PHE A 79 4.40 4.75 -1.00
C PHE A 79 3.85 5.02 0.41
N THR A 80 3.72 4.01 1.24
CA THR A 80 3.35 4.18 2.66
C THR A 80 4.34 5.07 3.42
N LEU A 81 5.62 5.10 3.01
CA LEU A 81 6.63 6.04 3.52
C LEU A 81 6.64 7.37 2.76
N ALA A 82 6.48 7.31 1.44
CA ALA A 82 6.55 8.47 0.58
C ALA A 82 5.32 9.40 0.74
N GLY A 83 4.12 8.84 0.91
CA GLY A 83 2.89 9.62 1.06
C GLY A 83 2.98 10.67 2.18
N PRO A 84 3.34 10.33 3.41
CA PRO A 84 3.57 11.31 4.48
C PRO A 84 4.66 12.35 4.16
N LEU A 85 5.72 11.97 3.45
CA LEU A 85 6.75 12.93 3.04
C LEU A 85 6.23 13.91 2.00
N ILE A 86 5.50 13.44 1.00
CA ILE A 86 4.86 14.28 -0.03
C ILE A 86 3.81 15.21 0.59
N HIS A 87 3.06 14.72 1.59
CA HIS A 87 2.10 15.53 2.33
C HIS A 87 2.76 16.72 3.06
N VAL A 88 3.94 16.49 3.65
CA VAL A 88 4.69 17.53 4.38
C VAL A 88 5.44 18.46 3.42
N ASP A 89 6.03 17.90 2.37
CA ASP A 89 6.81 18.62 1.36
C ASP A 89 6.48 18.06 -0.03
N PRO A 90 5.58 18.72 -0.77
CA PRO A 90 5.19 18.29 -2.11
C PRO A 90 6.33 18.26 -3.14
N GLU A 91 7.42 18.96 -2.88
CA GLU A 91 8.59 19.02 -3.76
C GLU A 91 9.72 18.06 -3.34
N VAL A 92 9.45 17.21 -2.36
CA VAL A 92 10.45 16.28 -1.84
C VAL A 92 10.99 15.37 -2.95
N GLU A 93 12.31 15.29 -3.02
CA GLU A 93 13.04 14.45 -3.97
C GLU A 93 13.89 13.40 -3.24
N ILE A 94 14.04 12.27 -3.89
CA ILE A 94 14.99 11.21 -3.52
C ILE A 94 15.85 10.89 -4.74
N LYS A 95 17.16 11.05 -4.62
CA LYS A 95 18.12 10.85 -5.71
C LYS A 95 17.79 11.64 -7.00
N GLY A 96 17.26 12.87 -6.84
CA GLY A 96 16.87 13.72 -7.96
C GLY A 96 15.55 13.33 -8.63
N ILE A 97 14.80 12.40 -8.05
CA ILE A 97 13.47 12.02 -8.52
C ILE A 97 12.44 12.58 -7.56
N LYS A 98 11.53 13.42 -8.06
CA LYS A 98 10.42 13.97 -7.29
C LYS A 98 9.44 12.86 -6.95
N LEU A 99 9.21 12.61 -5.66
CA LEU A 99 8.43 11.47 -5.18
C LEU A 99 6.99 11.50 -5.72
N ARG A 100 6.34 12.67 -5.70
CA ARG A 100 4.97 12.80 -6.22
C ARG A 100 4.87 12.34 -7.66
N ASP A 101 5.78 12.80 -8.51
CA ASP A 101 5.74 12.52 -9.95
C ASP A 101 5.99 11.02 -10.21
N TYR A 102 6.94 10.44 -9.49
CA TYR A 102 7.24 9.01 -9.57
C TYR A 102 6.03 8.16 -9.20
N TYR A 103 5.48 8.35 -7.99
CA TYR A 103 4.36 7.53 -7.52
C TYR A 103 3.09 7.78 -8.32
N SER A 104 2.83 9.02 -8.77
CA SER A 104 1.68 9.29 -9.65
C SER A 104 1.80 8.55 -10.97
N LEU A 105 2.98 8.58 -11.60
CA LEU A 105 3.20 7.90 -12.88
C LEU A 105 3.11 6.39 -12.74
N GLN A 106 3.81 5.81 -11.76
CA GLN A 106 3.86 4.37 -11.57
C GLN A 106 2.49 3.78 -11.18
N LEU A 107 1.72 4.48 -10.34
CA LEU A 107 0.37 4.05 -9.99
C LEU A 107 -0.59 4.16 -11.17
N TYR A 108 -0.50 5.21 -11.97
CA TYR A 108 -1.29 5.33 -13.19
C TYR A 108 -1.00 4.18 -14.15
N HIS A 109 0.28 3.86 -14.39
CA HIS A 109 0.69 2.74 -15.23
C HIS A 109 0.18 1.39 -14.70
N ALA A 110 0.31 1.15 -13.40
CA ALA A 110 -0.11 -0.10 -12.78
C ALA A 110 -1.63 -0.30 -12.79
N LEU A 111 -2.41 0.77 -12.67
CA LEU A 111 -3.86 0.70 -12.51
C LEU A 111 -4.65 0.91 -13.81
N THR A 112 -4.00 1.36 -14.90
CA THR A 112 -4.66 1.57 -16.20
C THR A 112 -4.66 0.29 -17.02
N PRO A 113 -5.82 -0.32 -17.33
CA PRO A 113 -5.89 -1.53 -18.13
C PRO A 113 -5.25 -1.36 -19.51
N GLY A 114 -4.49 -2.36 -19.95
CA GLY A 114 -3.83 -2.37 -21.26
C GLY A 114 -2.49 -1.62 -21.32
N HIS A 115 -2.07 -0.95 -20.26
CA HIS A 115 -0.71 -0.44 -20.17
C HIS A 115 0.30 -1.61 -20.01
N PRO A 116 1.51 -1.58 -20.60
CA PRO A 116 2.50 -2.66 -20.49
C PRO A 116 2.86 -3.06 -19.05
N ASN A 117 2.77 -2.10 -18.13
CA ASN A 117 3.03 -2.32 -16.69
C ASN A 117 1.73 -2.46 -15.86
N SER A 118 0.57 -2.63 -16.50
CA SER A 118 -0.69 -2.78 -15.77
C SER A 118 -0.74 -4.07 -14.97
N LEU A 119 -1.45 -3.99 -13.85
CA LEU A 119 -1.76 -5.17 -13.06
C LEU A 119 -2.71 -6.10 -13.83
N PRO A 120 -2.55 -7.41 -13.69
CA PRO A 120 -3.54 -8.35 -14.21
C PRO A 120 -4.87 -8.16 -13.49
N LEU A 121 -5.96 -8.45 -14.16
CA LEU A 121 -7.29 -8.43 -13.54
C LEU A 121 -7.56 -9.75 -12.80
N PRO A 122 -8.42 -9.76 -11.78
CA PRO A 122 -8.69 -10.97 -11.01
C PRO A 122 -9.15 -12.16 -11.87
N GLU A 123 -9.92 -11.92 -12.92
CA GLU A 123 -10.43 -12.94 -13.82
C GLU A 123 -9.34 -13.63 -14.67
N ASP A 124 -8.18 -12.99 -14.82
CA ASP A 124 -7.04 -13.52 -15.58
C ASP A 124 -6.12 -14.39 -14.71
N LEU A 125 -6.41 -14.51 -13.42
CA LEU A 125 -5.57 -15.16 -12.43
C LEU A 125 -6.23 -16.38 -11.77
N PRO A 126 -5.44 -17.29 -11.20
CA PRO A 126 -6.01 -18.36 -10.37
C PRO A 126 -6.87 -17.78 -9.23
N ASP A 127 -8.01 -18.40 -8.97
CA ASP A 127 -8.99 -18.01 -7.95
C ASP A 127 -8.41 -17.79 -6.53
N SER A 128 -7.27 -18.37 -6.23
CA SER A 128 -6.57 -18.24 -4.94
C SER A 128 -5.57 -17.09 -4.90
N THR A 129 -5.55 -16.21 -5.89
CA THR A 129 -4.62 -15.09 -5.95
C THR A 129 -5.18 -13.90 -5.16
N TYR A 130 -4.71 -13.71 -3.93
CA TYR A 130 -5.21 -12.67 -3.02
C TYR A 130 -4.19 -11.56 -2.75
N GLN A 131 -2.93 -11.72 -3.15
CA GLN A 131 -1.84 -10.79 -2.80
C GLN A 131 -2.15 -9.35 -3.20
N PHE A 132 -2.66 -9.13 -4.40
CA PHE A 132 -3.02 -7.79 -4.86
C PHE A 132 -4.07 -7.11 -3.96
N THR A 133 -5.02 -7.87 -3.40
CA THR A 133 -6.02 -7.32 -2.46
C THR A 133 -5.35 -6.70 -1.23
N CYS A 134 -4.28 -7.34 -0.70
CA CYS A 134 -3.50 -6.82 0.41
C CYS A 134 -2.85 -5.48 0.06
N GLU A 135 -2.17 -5.43 -1.08
CA GLU A 135 -1.45 -4.22 -1.52
C GLU A 135 -2.44 -3.07 -1.86
N PHE A 136 -3.60 -3.39 -2.41
CA PHE A 136 -4.67 -2.40 -2.59
C PHE A 136 -5.11 -1.80 -1.24
N GLY A 137 -5.27 -2.62 -0.20
CA GLY A 137 -5.63 -2.14 1.13
C GLY A 137 -4.61 -1.16 1.70
N GLY A 138 -3.31 -1.44 1.58
CA GLY A 138 -2.24 -0.55 2.01
C GLY A 138 -2.20 0.76 1.24
N LEU A 139 -2.27 0.68 -0.10
CA LEU A 139 -2.29 1.82 -0.99
C LEU A 139 -3.47 2.76 -0.68
N PHE A 140 -4.70 2.21 -0.67
CA PHE A 140 -5.89 3.03 -0.51
C PHE A 140 -6.08 3.55 0.92
N LYS A 141 -5.51 2.90 1.93
CA LYS A 141 -5.40 3.49 3.27
C LYS A 141 -4.61 4.81 3.22
N THR A 142 -3.48 4.82 2.55
CA THR A 142 -2.65 6.03 2.41
C THR A 142 -3.40 7.12 1.63
N LEU A 143 -4.06 6.76 0.52
CA LEU A 143 -4.83 7.70 -0.29
C LEU A 143 -6.12 8.21 0.38
N LEU A 144 -6.73 7.42 1.27
CA LEU A 144 -7.87 7.89 2.08
C LEU A 144 -7.47 8.95 3.10
N LEU A 145 -6.28 8.78 3.69
CA LEU A 145 -5.75 9.70 4.71
C LEU A 145 -5.15 10.97 4.10
N MET A 146 -4.51 10.86 2.94
CA MET A 146 -3.74 11.92 2.30
C MET A 146 -3.99 11.94 0.78
N PRO A 147 -5.23 12.20 0.32
CA PRO A 147 -5.57 12.13 -1.10
C PRO A 147 -4.84 13.19 -1.94
N GLU A 148 -4.50 14.33 -1.35
CA GLU A 148 -3.79 15.43 -1.99
C GLU A 148 -2.33 15.09 -2.33
N THR A 149 -1.82 13.97 -1.86
CA THR A 149 -0.47 13.53 -2.23
C THR A 149 -0.36 13.22 -3.71
N ILE A 150 -1.31 12.44 -4.25
CA ILE A 150 -1.35 12.08 -5.68
C ILE A 150 -2.77 12.00 -6.25
N TRP A 151 -3.77 11.47 -5.52
CA TRP A 151 -5.09 11.15 -6.09
C TRP A 151 -5.81 12.37 -6.67
N THR A 152 -5.78 13.50 -5.98
CA THR A 152 -6.47 14.73 -6.41
C THR A 152 -5.78 15.40 -7.61
N HIS A 153 -4.58 14.97 -7.98
CA HIS A 153 -3.84 15.51 -9.13
C HIS A 153 -4.12 14.79 -10.44
N TYR A 154 -4.74 13.59 -10.40
CA TYR A 154 -5.19 12.93 -11.62
C TYR A 154 -6.39 13.64 -12.22
N THR A 155 -6.46 13.67 -13.56
CA THR A 155 -7.68 14.10 -14.26
C THR A 155 -8.82 13.12 -14.04
N GLU A 156 -10.06 13.53 -14.27
CA GLU A 156 -11.21 12.62 -14.16
C GLU A 156 -11.14 11.46 -15.18
N GLU A 157 -10.56 11.69 -16.35
CA GLU A 157 -10.31 10.65 -17.34
C GLU A 157 -9.34 9.58 -16.79
N GLN A 158 -8.19 10.02 -16.27
CA GLN A 158 -7.21 9.12 -15.63
C GLN A 158 -7.81 8.32 -14.46
N LYS A 159 -8.58 8.99 -13.59
CA LYS A 159 -9.26 8.31 -12.50
C LYS A 159 -10.24 7.25 -13.00
N ASN A 160 -11.03 7.57 -14.03
CA ASN A 160 -12.00 6.63 -14.59
C ASN A 160 -11.32 5.41 -15.21
N GLU A 161 -10.17 5.57 -15.87
CA GLU A 161 -9.37 4.46 -16.37
C GLU A 161 -8.87 3.55 -15.25
N MET A 162 -8.28 4.15 -14.20
CA MET A 162 -7.73 3.42 -13.06
C MET A 162 -8.82 2.68 -12.26
N VAL A 163 -10.00 3.28 -12.12
CA VAL A 163 -11.11 2.73 -11.33
C VAL A 163 -11.59 1.39 -11.86
N VAL A 164 -11.41 1.08 -13.15
CA VAL A 164 -11.73 -0.24 -13.69
C VAL A 164 -10.96 -1.34 -12.96
N THR A 165 -9.64 -1.20 -12.84
CA THR A 165 -8.79 -2.16 -12.12
C THR A 165 -9.08 -2.14 -10.61
N ILE A 166 -9.21 -0.93 -10.05
CA ILE A 166 -9.47 -0.76 -8.61
C ILE A 166 -10.77 -1.45 -8.21
N SER A 167 -11.84 -1.23 -8.97
CA SER A 167 -13.16 -1.82 -8.68
C SER A 167 -13.13 -3.34 -8.74
N LYS A 168 -12.49 -3.92 -9.75
CA LYS A 168 -12.37 -5.37 -9.88
C LYS A 168 -11.65 -6.00 -8.69
N TRP A 169 -10.54 -5.43 -8.24
CA TRP A 169 -9.82 -5.91 -7.05
C TRP A 169 -10.56 -5.63 -5.76
N ALA A 170 -11.27 -4.50 -5.62
CA ALA A 170 -12.07 -4.18 -4.45
C ALA A 170 -13.20 -5.20 -4.21
N HIS A 171 -13.81 -5.70 -5.28
CA HIS A 171 -14.88 -6.70 -5.24
C HIS A 171 -14.40 -8.14 -5.30
N HIS A 172 -13.09 -8.35 -5.54
CA HIS A 172 -12.55 -9.71 -5.58
C HIS A 172 -12.62 -10.35 -4.18
N ARG A 173 -12.87 -11.65 -4.17
CA ARG A 173 -12.86 -12.42 -2.92
C ARG A 173 -11.48 -12.40 -2.27
N THR A 174 -11.45 -12.53 -0.97
CA THR A 174 -10.23 -12.62 -0.17
C THR A 174 -10.33 -13.77 0.83
N THR A 175 -9.27 -14.01 1.56
CA THR A 175 -9.24 -15.02 2.63
C THR A 175 -10.23 -14.69 3.76
N GLN A 176 -10.71 -15.73 4.46
CA GLN A 176 -11.65 -15.60 5.57
C GLN A 176 -10.92 -15.22 6.88
N ASN A 177 -10.15 -14.13 6.84
CA ASN A 177 -9.37 -13.62 7.96
C ASN A 177 -9.31 -12.08 7.95
N ASN A 178 -8.34 -11.48 8.62
CA ASN A 178 -8.11 -10.03 8.68
C ASN A 178 -7.97 -9.36 7.28
N TRP A 179 -7.68 -10.11 6.23
CA TRP A 179 -7.54 -9.55 4.87
C TRP A 179 -8.83 -8.94 4.32
N ARG A 180 -10.00 -9.30 4.85
CA ARG A 180 -11.26 -8.62 4.51
C ARG A 180 -11.22 -7.10 4.76
N ILE A 181 -10.33 -6.63 5.63
CA ILE A 181 -10.13 -5.21 5.88
C ILE A 181 -9.56 -4.50 4.66
N PHE A 182 -8.76 -5.17 3.86
CA PHE A 182 -8.22 -4.60 2.63
C PHE A 182 -9.34 -4.31 1.61
N ASN A 183 -10.30 -5.21 1.47
CA ASN A 183 -11.50 -4.95 0.66
C ASN A 183 -12.32 -3.78 1.24
N ILE A 184 -12.52 -3.74 2.57
CA ILE A 184 -13.24 -2.62 3.22
C ILE A 184 -12.59 -1.29 2.88
N VAL A 185 -11.27 -1.18 3.01
CA VAL A 185 -10.53 0.06 2.72
C VAL A 185 -10.71 0.48 1.26
N THR A 186 -10.53 -0.47 0.32
CA THR A 186 -10.62 -0.17 -1.11
C THR A 186 -12.05 0.18 -1.54
N LEU A 187 -13.06 -0.57 -1.06
CA LEU A 187 -14.48 -0.25 -1.31
C LEU A 187 -14.87 1.10 -0.70
N SER A 188 -14.38 1.40 0.52
CA SER A 188 -14.64 2.69 1.17
C SER A 188 -14.02 3.86 0.41
N PHE A 189 -12.84 3.65 -0.18
CA PHE A 189 -12.21 4.64 -1.05
C PHE A 189 -13.08 4.91 -2.29
N LEU A 190 -13.50 3.87 -3.01
CA LEU A 190 -14.38 4.01 -4.18
C LEU A 190 -15.66 4.76 -3.81
N LYS A 191 -16.32 4.35 -2.72
CA LYS A 191 -17.56 4.99 -2.23
C LYS A 191 -17.37 6.46 -1.88
N LYS A 192 -16.26 6.81 -1.20
CA LYS A 192 -15.93 8.20 -0.84
C LYS A 192 -15.82 9.10 -2.06
N TYR A 193 -15.32 8.59 -3.18
CA TYR A 193 -15.16 9.33 -4.42
C TYR A 193 -16.33 9.18 -5.41
N GLY A 194 -17.45 8.61 -4.96
CA GLY A 194 -18.71 8.54 -5.73
C GLY A 194 -18.76 7.44 -6.78
N TYR A 195 -17.84 6.49 -6.74
CA TYR A 195 -17.86 5.33 -7.63
C TYR A 195 -18.83 4.27 -7.13
N GLU A 196 -19.44 3.55 -8.05
CA GLU A 196 -20.38 2.47 -7.73
C GLU A 196 -19.65 1.30 -7.04
N ILE A 197 -20.26 0.79 -5.97
CA ILE A 197 -19.78 -0.39 -5.23
C ILE A 197 -20.96 -1.30 -4.88
N ASP A 198 -20.65 -2.55 -4.52
CA ASP A 198 -21.57 -3.45 -3.87
C ASP A 198 -21.63 -3.12 -2.35
N ASP A 199 -22.65 -2.35 -1.95
CA ASP A 199 -22.87 -1.94 -0.55
C ASP A 199 -23.15 -3.13 0.38
N GLU A 200 -23.79 -4.20 -0.10
CA GLU A 200 -24.03 -5.40 0.72
C GLU A 200 -22.73 -6.19 0.94
N LEU A 201 -21.85 -6.22 -0.06
CA LEU A 201 -20.51 -6.80 0.09
C LEU A 201 -19.70 -6.02 1.13
N LEU A 202 -19.65 -4.69 1.03
CA LEU A 202 -18.97 -3.84 2.02
C LEU A 202 -19.53 -4.08 3.44
N LYS A 203 -20.85 -4.07 3.59
CA LYS A 203 -21.52 -4.35 4.86
C LYS A 203 -21.21 -5.75 5.40
N SER A 204 -21.18 -6.77 4.53
CA SER A 204 -20.84 -8.14 4.92
C SER A 204 -19.41 -8.23 5.48
N HIS A 205 -18.44 -7.56 4.85
CA HIS A 205 -17.08 -7.47 5.35
C HIS A 205 -16.98 -6.75 6.69
N LEU A 206 -17.67 -5.62 6.84
CA LEU A 206 -17.71 -4.85 8.10
C LEU A 206 -18.31 -5.68 9.26
N LEU A 207 -19.43 -6.35 9.03
CA LEU A 207 -20.06 -7.20 10.04
C LEU A 207 -19.16 -8.38 10.41
N TRP A 208 -18.51 -8.99 9.43
CA TRP A 208 -17.58 -10.08 9.67
C TRP A 208 -16.40 -9.61 10.55
N VAL A 209 -15.74 -8.50 10.22
CA VAL A 209 -14.65 -7.94 11.03
C VAL A 209 -15.12 -7.59 12.43
N ALA A 210 -16.31 -6.94 12.55
CA ALA A 210 -16.88 -6.58 13.85
C ALA A 210 -17.13 -7.80 14.74
N SER A 211 -17.50 -8.96 14.16
CA SER A 211 -17.72 -10.20 14.91
C SER A 211 -16.47 -10.78 15.58
N TYR A 212 -15.27 -10.36 15.15
CA TYR A 212 -14.00 -10.77 15.73
C TYR A 212 -13.47 -9.80 16.79
N HIS A 213 -14.22 -8.75 17.12
CA HIS A 213 -13.82 -7.83 18.19
C HIS A 213 -13.82 -8.56 19.54
N SER A 214 -12.65 -8.60 20.20
CA SER A 214 -12.45 -9.30 21.48
C SER A 214 -12.41 -8.38 22.69
N GLY A 215 -12.71 -7.09 22.51
CA GLY A 215 -12.67 -6.06 23.55
C GLY A 215 -11.38 -5.23 23.54
N ASN A 216 -11.43 -4.06 24.18
CA ASN A 216 -10.29 -3.15 24.32
C ASN A 216 -9.56 -2.77 23.02
N GLY A 217 -10.28 -2.75 21.88
CA GLY A 217 -9.71 -2.43 20.57
C GLY A 217 -8.98 -3.59 19.88
N TRP A 218 -9.03 -4.80 20.44
CA TRP A 218 -8.41 -5.99 19.86
C TRP A 218 -9.37 -6.78 19.00
N TYR A 219 -8.83 -7.41 17.95
CA TYR A 219 -9.55 -8.30 17.05
C TYR A 219 -8.82 -9.63 16.93
N LEU A 220 -9.57 -10.73 16.88
CA LEU A 220 -9.03 -12.06 16.60
C LEU A 220 -8.78 -12.20 15.09
N GLU A 221 -7.73 -12.89 14.71
CA GLU A 221 -7.41 -13.10 13.29
C GLU A 221 -8.23 -14.21 12.63
N GLN A 222 -8.52 -15.28 13.39
CA GLN A 222 -9.31 -16.44 12.95
C GLN A 222 -10.02 -17.11 14.11
N THR A 223 -11.01 -17.94 13.80
CA THR A 223 -11.78 -18.75 14.77
C THR A 223 -10.98 -19.82 15.51
N TYR A 224 -9.74 -20.10 15.11
CA TYR A 224 -8.88 -21.12 15.73
C TYR A 224 -7.59 -20.53 16.30
N ASN A 225 -7.54 -20.41 17.61
CA ASN A 225 -6.41 -20.42 18.58
C ASN A 225 -5.03 -19.82 18.21
N TYR A 226 -4.87 -18.95 17.25
CA TYR A 226 -3.65 -18.16 17.10
C TYR A 226 -3.97 -16.69 17.28
N TYR A 227 -3.49 -16.12 18.38
CA TYR A 227 -3.53 -14.69 18.61
C TYR A 227 -2.49 -14.00 17.74
N SER A 228 -2.85 -13.58 16.54
CA SER A 228 -2.11 -12.53 15.89
C SER A 228 -2.81 -11.21 16.21
N ILE A 229 -2.06 -10.34 16.84
CA ILE A 229 -2.55 -9.06 17.33
C ILE A 229 -2.39 -8.06 16.19
N SER A 230 -3.46 -7.82 15.42
CA SER A 230 -3.52 -6.71 14.48
C SER A 230 -4.13 -5.51 15.19
N LEU A 231 -3.30 -4.56 15.57
CA LEU A 231 -3.76 -3.30 16.15
C LEU A 231 -4.39 -2.43 15.06
N PHE A 232 -5.72 -2.33 15.05
CA PHE A 232 -6.43 -1.38 14.21
C PHE A 232 -6.76 -0.14 15.03
N ILE A 233 -6.03 0.94 14.78
CA ILE A 233 -6.43 2.25 15.27
C ILE A 233 -7.47 2.79 14.29
N VAL A 234 -8.73 2.66 14.66
CA VAL A 234 -9.82 3.39 13.98
C VAL A 234 -9.85 4.78 14.60
N TYR A 235 -9.33 5.77 13.88
CA TYR A 235 -9.61 7.16 14.21
C TYR A 235 -11.03 7.48 13.75
N THR A 236 -11.96 7.53 14.69
CA THR A 236 -13.25 8.20 14.48
C THR A 236 -13.02 9.68 14.81
N THR A 237 -13.02 10.52 13.81
CA THR A 237 -13.29 11.96 13.94
C THR A 237 -14.74 12.22 13.65
#